data_f583c54b2dbc45db34578d662b8285ac
#
_entry.id   f583c54b2dbc45db34578d662b8285ac
#
_cell.length_a   1.000
_cell.length_b   1.000
_cell.length_c   1.000
_cell.angle_alpha   90.00
_cell.angle_beta   90.00
_cell.angle_gamma   90.00
#
_symmetry.space_group_name_H-M   'P 1'
#
loop_
_entity.id
_entity.type
_entity.pdbx_description
1 polymer ?
#
loop_
_entity_poly.entity_id
_entity_poly.type
_entity_poly.pdbx_seq_one_letter_code
_entity_poly.pdbx_strand_id
1 'polypeptide(L)'
;MGSEMCIRDRNYGRIVNISSIAGKEGNPNAGAYSTSKAGVIGLTKSLGKELAQYNIAVNAVTPAGAKTRILDQMSKEHVQRMLSKVPRGRFLELDELSSLVSWLSSEENSFSTAAVFDISGGRSTY
;
A
#
# COMPACT_ATOMS: atom_id res chain seq x y z
N MET A 1 9.73 17.60 3.21
CA MET A 1 9.38 18.98 2.86
C MET A 1 9.53 19.30 1.38
N GLY A 2 10.62 18.89 0.74
CA GLY A 2 10.93 19.30 -0.63
C GLY A 2 9.91 18.91 -1.67
N SER A 3 9.53 17.62 -1.77
CA SER A 3 8.60 17.15 -2.81
C SER A 3 7.19 17.68 -2.60
N GLU A 4 6.73 17.79 -1.36
CA GLU A 4 5.41 18.32 -1.04
C GLU A 4 5.28 19.78 -1.44
N MET A 5 6.29 20.58 -1.18
CA MET A 5 6.29 21.99 -1.55
C MET A 5 6.28 22.18 -3.06
N CYS A 6 7.08 21.43 -3.77
CA CYS A 6 7.14 21.48 -5.23
C CYS A 6 5.80 21.09 -5.86
N ILE A 7 5.16 20.03 -5.34
CA ILE A 7 3.86 19.54 -5.82
C ILE A 7 2.79 20.58 -5.55
N ARG A 8 2.78 21.15 -4.34
CA ARG A 8 1.80 22.17 -3.96
C ARG A 8 1.92 23.43 -4.81
N ASP A 9 3.15 23.85 -5.08
CA ASP A 9 3.39 25.04 -5.92
C ASP A 9 2.87 24.86 -7.35
N ARG A 10 2.94 23.63 -7.88
CA ARG A 10 2.41 23.31 -9.21
C ARG A 10 0.91 23.03 -9.20
N ASN A 11 0.31 22.88 -8.03
CA ASN A 11 -1.07 22.45 -7.85
C ASN A 11 -1.38 21.15 -8.59
N TYR A 12 -0.43 20.21 -8.58
CA TYR A 12 -0.62 18.87 -9.14
C TYR A 12 0.35 17.89 -8.50
N GLY A 13 -0.18 16.76 -8.11
CA GLY A 13 0.67 15.67 -7.63
C GLY A 13 -0.11 14.40 -7.35
N ARG A 14 0.59 13.30 -7.46
CA ARG A 14 0.09 11.98 -7.08
C ARG A 14 1.18 11.27 -6.27
N ILE A 15 0.87 11.00 -5.02
CA ILE A 15 1.79 10.32 -4.11
C ILE A 15 1.14 8.98 -3.74
N VAL A 16 1.87 7.90 -3.94
CA VAL A 16 1.42 6.55 -3.57
C VAL A 16 2.44 5.95 -2.62
N ASN A 17 2.02 5.72 -1.40
CA ASN A 17 2.86 5.11 -0.37
C ASN A 17 2.61 3.61 -0.32
N ILE A 18 3.69 2.83 -0.34
CA ILE A 18 3.60 1.38 -0.24
C ILE A 18 3.66 1.00 1.23
N SER A 19 2.52 0.61 1.79
CA SER A 19 2.43 0.09 3.14
C SER A 19 2.34 -1.44 3.09
N SER A 20 1.58 -2.03 3.97
CA SER A 20 1.40 -3.47 4.07
C SER A 20 0.15 -3.75 4.90
N ILE A 21 -0.44 -4.92 4.69
CA ILE A 21 -1.48 -5.41 5.59
C ILE A 21 -0.97 -5.53 7.03
N ALA A 22 0.32 -5.70 7.23
CA ALA A 22 0.92 -5.74 8.56
C ALA A 22 0.64 -4.44 9.34
N GLY A 23 0.51 -3.33 8.65
CA GLY A 23 0.15 -2.05 9.26
C GLY A 23 -1.30 -1.99 9.72
N LYS A 24 -2.17 -2.84 9.18
CA LYS A 24 -3.57 -2.95 9.59
C LYS A 24 -3.76 -4.01 10.68
N GLU A 25 -3.14 -5.17 10.47
CA GLU A 25 -3.40 -6.37 11.28
C GLU A 25 -2.41 -6.53 12.44
N GLY A 26 -1.18 -6.07 12.25
CA GLY A 26 -0.08 -6.39 13.15
C GLY A 26 0.31 -7.85 13.04
N ASN A 27 1.56 -8.13 12.69
CA ASN A 27 2.03 -9.51 12.59
C ASN A 27 2.84 -9.89 13.82
N PRO A 28 2.60 -11.08 14.40
CA PRO A 28 3.43 -11.57 15.51
C PRO A 28 4.90 -11.57 15.13
N ASN A 29 5.76 -11.20 16.06
CA ASN A 29 7.22 -11.15 15.90
C ASN A 29 7.72 -10.13 14.88
N ALA A 30 6.86 -9.22 14.43
CA ALA A 30 7.19 -8.18 13.46
C ALA A 30 6.68 -6.81 13.93
N GLY A 31 6.85 -6.51 15.22
CA GLY A 31 6.33 -5.28 15.83
C GLY A 31 6.88 -4.01 15.21
N ALA A 32 8.19 -3.94 14.98
CA ALA A 32 8.80 -2.76 14.37
C ALA A 32 8.31 -2.55 12.94
N TYR A 33 8.24 -3.61 12.14
CA TYR A 33 7.73 -3.55 10.77
C TYR A 33 6.27 -3.12 10.75
N SER A 34 5.43 -3.74 11.57
CA SER A 34 4.01 -3.40 11.67
C SER A 34 3.80 -1.95 12.09
N THR A 35 4.59 -1.47 13.05
CA THR A 35 4.53 -0.08 13.50
C THR A 35 4.90 0.88 12.37
N SER A 36 5.97 0.60 11.65
CA SER A 36 6.42 1.45 10.54
C SER A 36 5.37 1.52 9.44
N LYS A 37 4.74 0.40 9.11
CA LYS A 37 3.71 0.34 8.07
C LYS A 37 2.39 0.98 8.52
N ALA A 38 2.04 0.87 9.78
CA ALA A 38 0.90 1.60 10.35
C ALA A 38 1.15 3.11 10.34
N GLY A 39 2.38 3.52 10.62
CA GLY A 39 2.79 4.93 10.55
C GLY A 39 2.64 5.49 9.14
N VAL A 40 3.00 4.73 8.12
CA VAL A 40 2.81 5.13 6.71
C VAL A 40 1.33 5.34 6.40
N ILE A 41 0.44 4.48 6.92
CA ILE A 41 -1.00 4.63 6.75
C ILE A 41 -1.49 5.92 7.42
N GLY A 42 -1.08 6.18 8.64
CA GLY A 42 -1.44 7.39 9.37
C GLY A 42 -0.95 8.65 8.66
N LEU A 43 0.28 8.66 8.21
CA LEU A 43 0.85 9.78 7.45
C LEU A 43 0.06 10.04 6.16
N THR A 44 -0.28 8.98 5.43
CA THR A 44 -1.06 9.07 4.20
C THR A 44 -2.39 9.77 4.44
N LYS A 45 -3.09 9.39 5.48
CA LYS A 45 -4.40 9.98 5.81
C LYS A 45 -4.27 11.45 6.17
N SER A 46 -3.31 11.81 7.00
CA SER A 46 -3.09 13.20 7.42
C SER A 46 -2.67 14.06 6.23
N LEU A 47 -1.69 13.63 5.49
CA LEU A 47 -1.14 14.39 4.37
C LEU A 47 -2.17 14.52 3.25
N GLY A 48 -2.93 13.47 2.96
CA GLY A 48 -3.98 13.51 1.95
C GLY A 48 -5.06 14.53 2.28
N LYS A 49 -5.41 14.64 3.56
CA LYS A 49 -6.40 15.65 3.99
C LYS A 49 -5.84 17.06 3.94
N GLU A 50 -4.57 17.23 4.33
CA GLU A 50 -3.92 18.55 4.29
C GLU A 50 -3.82 19.10 2.87
N LEU A 51 -3.61 18.23 1.88
CA LEU A 51 -3.40 18.61 0.49
C LEU A 51 -4.65 18.48 -0.40
N ALA A 52 -5.79 18.12 0.19
CA ALA A 52 -7.01 17.81 -0.56
C ALA A 52 -7.59 19.00 -1.34
N GLN A 53 -7.30 20.23 -0.90
CA GLN A 53 -7.77 21.44 -1.60
C GLN A 53 -7.01 21.70 -2.90
N TYR A 54 -5.87 21.08 -3.06
CA TYR A 54 -5.05 21.15 -4.27
C TYR A 54 -5.38 19.95 -5.16
N ASN A 55 -4.96 19.99 -6.41
CA ASN A 55 -5.05 18.82 -7.29
C ASN A 55 -3.92 17.82 -6.95
N ILE A 56 -3.90 17.41 -5.69
CA ILE A 56 -2.91 16.49 -5.15
C ILE A 56 -3.62 15.35 -4.44
N ALA A 57 -3.29 14.12 -4.79
CA ALA A 57 -3.80 12.95 -4.13
C ALA A 57 -2.67 12.19 -3.43
N VAL A 58 -2.92 11.78 -2.19
CA VAL A 58 -1.97 10.98 -1.40
C VAL A 58 -2.70 9.74 -0.92
N ASN A 59 -2.29 8.59 -1.43
CA ASN A 59 -2.93 7.32 -1.12
C ASN A 59 -1.88 6.29 -0.71
N ALA A 60 -2.31 5.25 -0.04
CA ALA A 60 -1.47 4.13 0.31
C ALA A 60 -2.04 2.84 -0.28
N VAL A 61 -1.17 1.88 -0.56
CA VAL A 61 -1.58 0.53 -0.92
C VAL A 61 -1.07 -0.44 0.14
N THR A 62 -1.86 -1.47 0.42
CA THR A 62 -1.55 -2.45 1.46
C THR A 62 -1.57 -3.86 0.88
N PRO A 63 -0.46 -4.28 0.27
CA PRO A 63 -0.36 -5.64 -0.24
C PRO A 63 -0.14 -6.66 0.89
N ALA A 64 -0.52 -7.89 0.62
CA ALA A 64 -0.09 -9.06 1.35
C ALA A 64 1.17 -9.62 0.68
N GLY A 65 1.41 -10.93 0.79
CA GLY A 65 2.57 -11.55 0.16
C GLY A 65 2.56 -11.43 -1.35
N ALA A 66 3.64 -10.90 -1.89
CA ALA A 66 3.84 -10.78 -3.33
C ALA A 66 4.78 -11.87 -3.83
N LYS A 67 4.58 -12.25 -5.10
CA LYS A 67 5.42 -13.26 -5.75
C LYS A 67 6.76 -12.64 -6.13
N THR A 68 7.76 -12.86 -5.28
CA THR A 68 9.12 -12.36 -5.46
C THR A 68 10.13 -13.51 -5.32
N ARG A 69 11.39 -13.24 -5.67
CA ARG A 69 12.45 -14.24 -5.58
C ARG A 69 12.66 -14.78 -4.16
N ILE A 70 12.29 -14.00 -3.15
CA ILE A 70 12.46 -14.44 -1.76
C ILE A 70 11.63 -15.68 -1.45
N LEU A 71 10.56 -15.94 -2.18
CA LEU A 71 9.74 -17.14 -2.00
C LEU A 71 10.51 -18.41 -2.32
N ASP A 72 11.46 -18.34 -3.26
CA ASP A 72 12.28 -19.50 -3.64
C ASP A 72 13.23 -19.91 -2.51
N GLN A 73 13.50 -19.02 -1.57
CA GLN A 73 14.37 -19.26 -0.42
C GLN A 73 13.61 -19.73 0.81
N MET A 74 12.29 -19.76 0.75
CA MET A 74 11.44 -20.16 1.87
C MET A 74 11.08 -21.64 1.75
N SER A 75 10.84 -22.28 2.90
CA SER A 75 10.35 -23.66 2.92
C SER A 75 8.93 -23.73 2.34
N LYS A 76 8.58 -24.89 1.77
CA LYS A 76 7.22 -25.11 1.26
C LYS A 76 6.17 -24.94 2.36
N GLU A 77 6.47 -25.36 3.57
CA GLU A 77 5.59 -25.25 4.72
C GLU A 77 5.31 -23.79 5.06
N HIS A 78 6.35 -22.95 5.03
CA HIS A 78 6.20 -21.53 5.31
C HIS A 78 5.36 -20.86 4.23
N VAL A 79 5.61 -21.18 2.97
CA VAL A 79 4.83 -20.66 1.83
C VAL A 79 3.36 -21.06 1.97
N GLN A 80 3.08 -22.32 2.33
CA GLN A 80 1.71 -22.79 2.53
C GLN A 80 1.01 -22.06 3.67
N ARG A 81 1.72 -21.79 4.76
CA ARG A 81 1.16 -21.01 5.87
C ARG A 81 0.80 -19.59 5.45
N MET A 82 1.65 -18.95 4.64
CA MET A 82 1.37 -17.64 4.11
C MET A 82 0.12 -17.66 3.21
N LEU A 83 0.04 -18.62 2.30
CA LEU A 83 -1.07 -18.76 1.36
C LEU A 83 -2.39 -19.11 2.06
N SER A 84 -2.34 -19.85 3.16
CA SER A 84 -3.55 -20.23 3.88
C SER A 84 -4.34 -19.04 4.42
N LYS A 85 -3.67 -17.91 4.57
CA LYS A 85 -4.29 -16.67 5.06
C LYS A 85 -4.88 -15.81 3.93
N VAL A 86 -4.65 -16.19 2.68
CA VAL A 86 -5.09 -15.41 1.52
C VAL A 86 -6.26 -16.13 0.84
N PRO A 87 -7.50 -15.63 0.97
CA PRO A 87 -8.67 -16.28 0.36
C PRO A 87 -8.54 -16.51 -1.15
N ARG A 88 -7.84 -15.61 -1.86
CA ARG A 88 -7.62 -15.78 -3.31
C ARG A 88 -6.73 -16.97 -3.63
N GLY A 89 -6.01 -17.52 -2.65
CA GLY A 89 -5.24 -18.77 -2.77
C GLY A 89 -3.93 -18.70 -3.51
N ARG A 90 -3.45 -17.51 -3.80
CA ARG A 90 -2.17 -17.30 -4.47
C ARG A 90 -1.52 -16.01 -4.01
N PHE A 91 -0.24 -15.85 -4.33
CA PHE A 91 0.46 -14.59 -4.09
C PHE A 91 0.08 -13.53 -5.11
N LEU A 92 0.23 -12.27 -4.71
CA LEU A 92 0.07 -11.12 -5.58
C LEU A 92 1.13 -11.16 -6.70
N GLU A 93 0.70 -10.98 -7.93
CA GLU A 93 1.63 -10.77 -9.04
C GLU A 93 2.09 -9.31 -9.05
N LEU A 94 3.35 -9.09 -9.40
CA LEU A 94 3.91 -7.74 -9.40
C LEU A 94 3.17 -6.82 -10.39
N ASP A 95 2.71 -7.36 -11.51
CA ASP A 95 1.95 -6.60 -12.49
C ASP A 95 0.61 -6.10 -11.93
N GLU A 96 0.00 -6.87 -11.04
CA GLU A 96 -1.25 -6.47 -10.40
C GLU A 96 -1.03 -5.26 -9.47
N LEU A 97 0.06 -5.28 -8.71
CA LEU A 97 0.44 -4.15 -7.87
C LEU A 97 0.78 -2.92 -8.72
N SER A 98 1.56 -3.12 -9.79
CA SER A 98 1.95 -2.04 -10.70
C SER A 98 0.74 -1.38 -11.34
N SER A 99 -0.27 -2.16 -11.73
CA SER A 99 -1.51 -1.63 -12.33
C SER A 99 -2.25 -0.72 -11.35
N LEU A 100 -2.36 -1.12 -10.09
CA LEU A 100 -3.03 -0.30 -9.07
C LEU A 100 -2.24 0.98 -8.80
N VAL A 101 -0.93 0.88 -8.63
CA VAL A 101 -0.08 2.04 -8.38
C VAL A 101 -0.10 2.99 -9.58
N SER A 102 -0.08 2.47 -10.79
CA SER A 102 -0.15 3.28 -12.01
C SER A 102 -1.45 4.07 -12.08
N TRP A 103 -2.58 3.44 -11.79
CA TRP A 103 -3.87 4.14 -11.78
C TRP A 103 -3.90 5.22 -10.71
N LEU A 104 -3.47 4.91 -9.51
CA LEU A 104 -3.43 5.87 -8.40
C LEU A 104 -2.53 7.07 -8.70
N SER A 105 -1.50 6.86 -9.51
CA SER A 105 -0.53 7.89 -9.90
C SER A 105 -0.96 8.70 -11.12
N SER A 106 -2.05 8.29 -11.78
CA SER A 106 -2.51 8.91 -13.04
C SER A 106 -3.52 10.01 -12.80
N GLU A 107 -3.79 10.79 -13.84
CA GLU A 107 -4.84 11.81 -13.83
C GLU A 107 -6.23 11.21 -13.72
N GLU A 108 -6.40 9.94 -14.09
CA GLU A 108 -7.68 9.25 -13.96
C GLU A 108 -8.14 9.16 -12.51
N ASN A 109 -7.19 9.09 -11.58
CA ASN A 109 -7.51 9.23 -10.17
C ASN A 109 -7.70 10.72 -9.85
N SER A 110 -8.90 11.19 -9.98
CA SER A 110 -9.21 12.60 -9.78
C SER A 110 -9.95 12.89 -8.46
N PHE A 111 -10.39 11.88 -7.75
CA PHE A 111 -11.20 12.07 -6.55
C PHE A 111 -10.71 11.32 -5.32
N SER A 112 -9.96 10.24 -5.47
CA SER A 112 -9.49 9.44 -4.32
C SER A 112 -8.22 10.03 -3.73
N THR A 113 -8.28 10.39 -2.47
CA THR A 113 -7.13 10.85 -1.68
C THR A 113 -7.31 10.45 -0.22
N ALA A 114 -6.23 10.42 0.53
CA ALA A 114 -6.20 10.05 1.95
C ALA A 114 -6.75 8.63 2.19
N ALA A 115 -6.72 7.78 1.19
CA ALA A 115 -7.34 6.46 1.23
C ALA A 115 -6.28 5.37 1.25
N VAL A 116 -6.72 4.22 1.77
CA VAL A 116 -5.90 3.01 1.84
C VAL A 116 -6.52 1.97 0.92
N PHE A 117 -5.78 1.56 -0.09
CA PHE A 117 -6.24 0.61 -1.09
C PHE A 117 -5.69 -0.77 -0.78
N ASP A 118 -6.58 -1.67 -0.41
CA ASP A 118 -6.22 -3.04 -0.14
C ASP A 118 -5.90 -3.80 -1.43
N ILE A 119 -4.83 -4.59 -1.40
CA ILE A 119 -4.48 -5.52 -2.47
C ILE A 119 -3.93 -6.81 -1.85
N SER A 120 -4.74 -7.41 -1.01
CA SER A 120 -4.33 -8.54 -0.17
C SER A 120 -4.97 -9.87 -0.57
N GLY A 121 -5.73 -9.91 -1.67
CA GLY A 121 -6.40 -11.12 -2.09
C GLY A 121 -7.51 -11.57 -1.13
N GLY A 122 -8.11 -10.63 -0.42
CA GLY A 122 -9.19 -10.89 0.51
C GLY A 122 -8.75 -11.15 1.95
N ARG A 123 -7.44 -11.13 2.22
CA ARG A 123 -6.94 -11.33 3.58
C ARG A 123 -7.38 -10.19 4.51
N SER A 124 -7.37 -8.99 4.01
CA SER A 124 -7.87 -7.81 4.71
C SER A 124 -9.11 -7.31 3.97
N THR A 125 -10.05 -6.71 4.69
CA THR A 125 -11.32 -6.25 4.12
C THR A 125 -11.54 -4.75 4.24
N TYR A 126 -10.54 -4.04 4.71
CA TYR A 126 -10.66 -2.58 4.84
C TYR A 126 -9.41 -1.85 4.41
#